data_bdab3ec7383c7b22a73f87e85e3a0a63
#
_entry.id   bdab3ec7383c7b22a73f87e85e3a0a63
#
_cell.length_a   1.000
_cell.length_b   1.000
_cell.length_c   1.000
_cell.angle_alpha   90.00
_cell.angle_beta   90.00
_cell.angle_gamma   90.00
#
_symmetry.space_group_name_H-M   'P 1'
#
loop_
_entity.id
_entity.type
_entity.pdbx_description
1 polymer ?
#
loop_
_entity_poly.entity_id
_entity_poly.type
_entity_poly.pdbx_seq_one_letter_code
_entity_poly.pdbx_strand_id
1 'polypeptide(L)'
;MAHPNEDLVREGLAAFARGDLDALQSQFYAEDIRWHFPGRSPFGGDLEGVAEVIGWLGRSFEASGGTIRLELHDVVANDEHAVALFTARAERAGKHLEDNTIQVFHIRDGKATEVWFYPADLYATDEFWS
;
A
#
# COMPACT_ATOMS: atom_id res chain seq x y z
N MET A 1 -14.08 2.11 -20.80
CA MET A 1 -12.84 1.31 -20.64
C MET A 1 -11.99 1.90 -19.51
N ALA A 2 -11.47 1.05 -18.67
CA ALA A 2 -10.59 1.49 -17.60
C ALA A 2 -9.21 1.89 -18.19
N HIS A 3 -8.60 2.91 -17.61
CA HIS A 3 -7.24 3.28 -17.97
C HIS A 3 -6.27 2.14 -17.58
N PRO A 4 -5.23 1.85 -18.40
CA PRO A 4 -4.27 0.78 -18.05
C PRO A 4 -3.66 0.91 -16.64
N ASN A 5 -3.40 2.13 -16.19
CA ASN A 5 -2.86 2.35 -14.85
C ASN A 5 -3.89 2.09 -13.74
N GLU A 6 -5.19 2.26 -14.02
CA GLU A 6 -6.23 1.83 -13.10
C GLU A 6 -6.22 0.31 -12.95
N ASP A 7 -6.16 -0.43 -14.07
CA ASP A 7 -6.08 -1.88 -14.05
C ASP A 7 -4.83 -2.37 -13.34
N LEU A 8 -3.69 -1.72 -13.58
CA LEU A 8 -2.42 -2.05 -12.93
C LEU A 8 -2.54 -1.98 -11.40
N VAL A 9 -3.13 -0.89 -10.89
CA VAL A 9 -3.28 -0.71 -9.45
C VAL A 9 -4.27 -1.71 -8.87
N ARG A 10 -5.39 -1.97 -9.56
CA ARG A 10 -6.36 -2.97 -9.11
C ARG A 10 -5.73 -4.36 -9.02
N GLU A 11 -4.95 -4.75 -10.01
CA GLU A 11 -4.24 -6.02 -10.02
C GLU A 11 -3.18 -6.10 -8.91
N GLY A 12 -2.44 -5.01 -8.68
CA GLY A 12 -1.46 -4.93 -7.60
C GLY A 12 -2.09 -5.07 -6.23
N LEU A 13 -3.23 -4.40 -5.99
CA LEU A 13 -3.96 -4.53 -4.73
C LEU A 13 -4.52 -5.95 -4.55
N ALA A 14 -4.95 -6.59 -5.64
CA ALA A 14 -5.39 -7.99 -5.59
C ALA A 14 -4.24 -8.94 -5.24
N ALA A 15 -3.04 -8.69 -5.79
CA ALA A 15 -1.84 -9.46 -5.44
C ALA A 15 -1.50 -9.29 -3.95
N PHE A 16 -1.58 -8.07 -3.45
CA PHE A 16 -1.38 -7.79 -2.02
C PHE A 16 -2.38 -8.58 -1.17
N ALA A 17 -3.65 -8.59 -1.57
CA ALA A 17 -4.70 -9.30 -0.84
C ALA A 17 -4.45 -10.81 -0.78
N ARG A 18 -3.81 -11.38 -1.80
CA ARG A 18 -3.42 -12.80 -1.82
C ARG A 18 -2.13 -13.08 -1.06
N GLY A 19 -1.44 -12.03 -0.59
CA GLY A 19 -0.11 -12.18 -0.01
C GLY A 19 0.98 -12.52 -1.02
N ASP A 20 0.73 -12.22 -2.30
CA ASP A 20 1.65 -12.56 -3.40
C ASP A 20 2.73 -11.46 -3.53
N LEU A 21 3.68 -11.47 -2.62
CA LEU A 21 4.76 -10.48 -2.61
C LEU A 21 5.70 -10.64 -3.80
N ASP A 22 5.85 -11.86 -4.32
CA ASP A 22 6.68 -12.10 -5.50
C ASP A 22 6.12 -11.39 -6.73
N ALA A 23 4.79 -11.44 -6.93
CA ALA A 23 4.14 -10.73 -8.01
C ALA A 23 4.30 -9.21 -7.86
N LEU A 24 4.14 -8.69 -6.64
CA LEU A 24 4.33 -7.26 -6.39
C LEU A 24 5.75 -6.83 -6.75
N GLN A 25 6.74 -7.60 -6.33
CA GLN A 25 8.14 -7.29 -6.60
C GLN A 25 8.47 -7.34 -8.09
N SER A 26 7.99 -8.35 -8.81
CA SER A 26 8.40 -8.60 -10.20
C SER A 26 7.54 -7.89 -11.24
N GLN A 27 6.27 -7.63 -10.93
CA GLN A 27 5.31 -7.16 -11.94
C GLN A 27 4.79 -5.74 -11.70
N PHE A 28 4.67 -5.29 -10.45
CA PHE A 28 3.98 -4.05 -10.13
C PHE A 28 4.87 -2.94 -9.62
N TYR A 29 5.94 -3.26 -8.92
CA TYR A 29 6.84 -2.27 -8.32
C TYR A 29 8.13 -2.14 -9.12
N ALA A 30 8.54 -0.89 -9.38
CA ALA A 30 9.84 -0.62 -9.98
C ALA A 30 10.95 -1.02 -8.99
N GLU A 31 12.11 -1.42 -9.53
CA GLU A 31 13.24 -1.83 -8.69
C GLU A 31 13.70 -0.70 -7.75
N ASP A 32 13.66 0.53 -8.22
CA ASP A 32 14.05 1.73 -7.48
C ASP A 32 12.88 2.46 -6.83
N ILE A 33 11.77 1.78 -6.56
CA ILE A 33 10.57 2.37 -5.97
C ILE A 33 10.88 3.12 -4.68
N ARG A 34 10.19 4.23 -4.48
CA ARG A 34 10.19 4.99 -3.23
C ARG A 34 8.83 4.87 -2.58
N TRP A 35 8.82 4.69 -1.26
CA TRP A 35 7.60 4.38 -0.52
C TRP A 35 7.54 5.23 0.73
N HIS A 36 6.44 5.94 0.90
CA HIS A 36 6.27 6.87 2.02
C HIS A 36 5.05 6.48 2.85
N PHE A 37 5.30 6.00 4.06
CA PHE A 37 4.24 5.70 5.01
C PHE A 37 4.32 6.71 6.16
N PRO A 38 3.24 7.47 6.44
CA PRO A 38 3.29 8.55 7.42
C PRO A 38 3.30 8.05 8.85
N GLY A 39 3.64 8.94 9.76
CA GLY A 39 3.54 8.70 11.19
C GLY A 39 4.87 8.44 11.86
N ARG A 40 4.79 8.18 13.15
CA ARG A 40 5.95 7.98 14.04
C ARG A 40 6.06 6.58 14.59
N SER A 41 5.20 5.67 14.13
CA SER A 41 5.30 4.27 14.51
C SER A 41 6.54 3.61 13.90
N PRO A 42 6.91 2.42 14.35
CA PRO A 42 8.01 1.67 13.71
C PRO A 42 7.79 1.37 12.22
N PHE A 43 6.55 1.47 11.74
CA PHE A 43 6.22 1.30 10.32
C PHE A 43 6.24 2.60 9.53
N GLY A 44 6.31 3.75 10.19
CA GLY A 44 6.38 5.04 9.51
C GLY A 44 7.75 5.30 8.93
N GLY A 45 7.80 6.11 7.87
CA GLY A 45 9.05 6.55 7.27
C GLY A 45 9.09 6.34 5.78
N ASP A 46 10.25 6.62 5.22
CA ASP A 46 10.52 6.52 3.80
C ASP A 46 11.36 5.29 3.52
N LEU A 47 10.97 4.52 2.51
CA LEU A 47 11.71 3.35 2.06
C LEU A 47 12.22 3.60 0.64
N GLU A 48 13.38 3.06 0.33
CA GLU A 48 13.97 3.15 -1.01
C GLU A 48 14.34 1.75 -1.51
N GLY A 49 13.86 1.43 -2.70
CA GLY A 49 14.13 0.16 -3.35
C GLY A 49 13.10 -0.91 -3.03
N VAL A 50 12.87 -1.78 -4.01
CA VAL A 50 11.82 -2.78 -3.94
C VAL A 50 12.07 -3.80 -2.82
N ALA A 51 13.33 -4.14 -2.52
CA ALA A 51 13.63 -5.08 -1.45
C ALA A 51 13.18 -4.55 -0.08
N GLU A 52 13.40 -3.25 0.20
CA GLU A 52 12.94 -2.65 1.43
C GLU A 52 11.42 -2.60 1.53
N VAL A 53 10.76 -2.29 0.40
CA VAL A 53 9.28 -2.24 0.35
C VAL A 53 8.69 -3.62 0.61
N ILE A 54 9.20 -4.65 -0.04
CA ILE A 54 8.72 -6.02 0.15
C ILE A 54 8.96 -6.47 1.60
N GLY A 55 10.11 -6.14 2.17
CA GLY A 55 10.39 -6.42 3.57
C GLY A 55 9.40 -5.73 4.51
N TRP A 56 9.06 -4.47 4.23
CA TRP A 56 8.08 -3.70 5.00
C TRP A 56 6.69 -4.35 4.93
N LEU A 57 6.26 -4.75 3.74
CA LEU A 57 4.97 -5.45 3.56
C LEU A 57 4.95 -6.75 4.35
N GLY A 58 6.02 -7.54 4.27
CA GLY A 58 6.13 -8.79 5.03
C GLY A 58 6.02 -8.56 6.54
N ARG A 59 6.71 -7.54 7.06
CA ARG A 59 6.63 -7.20 8.49
C ARG A 59 5.23 -6.73 8.90
N SER A 60 4.53 -6.00 8.03
CA SER A 60 3.17 -5.55 8.32
C SER A 60 2.19 -6.72 8.36
N PHE A 61 2.32 -7.70 7.47
CA PHE A 61 1.53 -8.93 7.53
C PHE A 61 1.80 -9.69 8.83
N GLU A 62 3.06 -9.84 9.20
CA GLU A 62 3.44 -10.56 10.41
C GLU A 62 2.91 -9.83 11.66
N ALA A 63 3.11 -8.52 11.75
CA ALA A 63 2.69 -7.73 12.91
C ALA A 63 1.17 -7.75 13.10
N SER A 64 0.40 -7.85 12.03
CA SER A 64 -1.06 -7.91 12.08
C SER A 64 -1.61 -9.34 12.14
N GLY A 65 -0.74 -10.34 12.20
CA GLY A 65 -1.18 -11.74 12.17
C GLY A 65 -1.91 -12.11 10.89
N GLY A 66 -1.59 -11.45 9.79
CA GLY A 66 -2.22 -11.69 8.50
C GLY A 66 -3.63 -11.10 8.36
N THR A 67 -4.01 -10.19 9.26
CA THR A 67 -5.39 -9.65 9.26
C THR A 67 -5.57 -8.42 8.37
N ILE A 68 -4.50 -7.87 7.78
CA ILE A 68 -4.62 -6.69 6.92
C ILE A 68 -5.55 -6.98 5.76
N ARG A 69 -6.54 -6.10 5.57
CA ARG A 69 -7.48 -6.15 4.45
C ARG A 69 -7.66 -4.74 3.92
N LEU A 70 -7.63 -4.61 2.61
CA LEU A 70 -7.91 -3.35 1.93
C LEU A 70 -9.22 -3.52 1.18
N GLU A 71 -10.27 -2.87 1.67
CA GLU A 71 -11.57 -2.88 1.02
C GLU A 71 -11.59 -1.75 -0.01
N LEU A 72 -11.34 -2.10 -1.25
CA LEU A 72 -11.20 -1.13 -2.32
C LEU A 72 -12.55 -0.49 -2.66
N HIS A 73 -12.58 0.84 -2.66
CA HIS A 73 -13.75 1.60 -3.05
C HIS A 73 -13.67 2.02 -4.53
N ASP A 74 -12.54 2.59 -4.94
CA ASP A 74 -12.35 3.02 -6.33
C ASP A 74 -10.87 3.25 -6.62
N VAL A 75 -10.54 3.29 -7.91
CA VAL A 75 -9.24 3.71 -8.41
C VAL A 75 -9.47 4.69 -9.54
N VAL A 76 -8.78 5.84 -9.49
CA VAL A 76 -8.76 6.79 -10.60
C VAL A 76 -7.33 6.91 -11.11
N ALA A 77 -7.16 7.09 -12.41
CA ALA A 77 -5.83 7.08 -12.99
C ALA A 77 -5.72 7.93 -14.25
N ASN A 78 -4.51 8.41 -14.52
CA ASN A 78 -4.11 9.00 -15.78
C ASN A 78 -2.78 8.37 -16.22
N ASP A 79 -2.11 8.97 -17.20
CA ASP A 79 -0.90 8.37 -17.79
C ASP A 79 0.27 8.25 -16.81
N GLU A 80 0.32 9.06 -15.77
CA GLU A 80 1.46 9.12 -14.84
C GLU A 80 1.10 8.80 -13.40
N HIS A 81 -0.19 8.86 -13.04
CA HIS A 81 -0.63 8.73 -11.65
C HIS A 81 -1.80 7.79 -11.53
N ALA A 82 -1.93 7.20 -10.35
CA ALA A 82 -3.15 6.55 -9.93
C ALA A 82 -3.41 6.88 -8.47
N VAL A 83 -4.69 6.89 -8.10
CA VAL A 83 -5.12 7.08 -6.73
C VAL A 83 -6.09 5.97 -6.38
N ALA A 84 -5.77 5.20 -5.34
CA ALA A 84 -6.65 4.16 -4.81
C ALA A 84 -7.32 4.68 -3.54
N LEU A 85 -8.64 4.50 -3.48
CA LEU A 85 -9.46 4.86 -2.32
C LEU A 85 -9.94 3.56 -1.68
N PHE A 86 -9.53 3.32 -0.44
CA PHE A 86 -9.91 2.07 0.24
C PHE A 86 -10.10 2.27 1.74
N THR A 87 -10.75 1.30 2.37
CA THR A 87 -10.78 1.21 3.83
C THR A 87 -9.75 0.16 4.24
N ALA A 88 -8.77 0.59 5.03
CA ALA A 88 -7.77 -0.32 5.58
C ALA A 88 -8.32 -0.90 6.89
N ARG A 89 -8.30 -2.23 7.00
CA ARG A 89 -8.74 -2.95 8.19
C ARG A 89 -7.66 -3.90 8.64
N ALA A 90 -7.40 -3.95 9.94
CA ALA A 90 -6.44 -4.87 10.50
C ALA A 90 -6.65 -5.01 12.01
N GLU A 91 -6.04 -6.05 12.59
CA GLU A 91 -6.06 -6.29 14.03
C GLU A 91 -4.65 -6.60 14.48
N ARG A 92 -4.27 -6.08 15.64
CA ARG A 92 -2.94 -6.27 16.19
C ARG A 92 -2.95 -6.05 17.69
N ALA A 93 -2.55 -7.06 18.47
CA ALA A 93 -2.39 -6.95 19.93
C ALA A 93 -3.61 -6.32 20.63
N GLY A 94 -4.81 -6.74 20.26
CA GLY A 94 -6.05 -6.21 20.83
C GLY A 94 -6.50 -4.87 20.25
N LYS A 95 -5.76 -4.32 19.31
CA LYS A 95 -6.11 -3.07 18.63
C LYS A 95 -6.81 -3.37 17.32
N HIS A 96 -7.65 -2.43 16.89
CA HIS A 96 -8.34 -2.47 15.60
C HIS A 96 -7.97 -1.27 14.77
N LEU A 97 -7.73 -1.49 13.48
CA LEU A 97 -7.63 -0.44 12.50
C LEU A 97 -8.84 -0.49 11.58
N GLU A 98 -9.47 0.65 11.38
CA GLU A 98 -10.47 0.86 10.34
C GLU A 98 -10.34 2.30 9.88
N ASP A 99 -9.66 2.51 8.77
CA ASP A 99 -9.37 3.86 8.30
C ASP A 99 -9.58 3.98 6.79
N ASN A 100 -10.21 5.09 6.40
CA ASN A 100 -10.35 5.43 4.99
C ASN A 100 -9.03 6.04 4.54
N THR A 101 -8.34 5.36 3.65
CA THR A 101 -7.00 5.71 3.22
C THR A 101 -6.97 5.99 1.73
N ILE A 102 -6.19 6.98 1.34
CA ILE A 102 -5.86 7.25 -0.04
C ILE A 102 -4.40 6.86 -0.27
N GLN A 103 -4.17 6.06 -1.31
CA GLN A 103 -2.83 5.68 -1.72
C GLN A 103 -2.57 6.28 -3.10
N VAL A 104 -1.52 7.08 -3.20
CA VAL A 104 -1.15 7.75 -4.45
C VAL A 104 0.06 7.06 -5.04
N PHE A 105 0.00 6.79 -6.35
CA PHE A 105 1.05 6.13 -7.10
C PHE A 105 1.56 7.02 -8.22
N HIS A 106 2.88 7.14 -8.36
CA HIS A 106 3.49 7.53 -9.62
C HIS A 106 3.79 6.26 -10.41
N ILE A 107 3.47 6.27 -11.70
CA ILE A 107 3.61 5.09 -12.56
C ILE A 107 4.42 5.47 -13.78
N ARG A 108 5.39 4.62 -14.11
CA ARG A 108 6.20 4.75 -15.32
C ARG A 108 6.45 3.35 -15.90
N ASP A 109 6.22 3.22 -17.20
CA ASP A 109 6.47 1.97 -17.93
C ASP A 109 5.79 0.76 -17.29
N GLY A 110 4.55 0.94 -16.84
CA GLY A 110 3.74 -0.13 -16.26
C GLY A 110 4.14 -0.55 -14.86
N LYS A 111 4.91 0.26 -14.14
CA LYS A 111 5.31 -0.03 -12.75
C LYS A 111 5.18 1.18 -11.86
N ALA A 112 4.86 0.94 -10.59
CA ALA A 112 4.82 1.99 -9.59
C ALA A 112 6.25 2.39 -9.21
N THR A 113 6.57 3.67 -9.34
CA THR A 113 7.90 4.20 -9.04
C THR A 113 7.95 4.96 -7.73
N GLU A 114 6.80 5.45 -7.27
CA GLU A 114 6.72 6.15 -5.98
C GLU A 114 5.29 6.03 -5.44
N VAL A 115 5.18 5.83 -4.12
CA VAL A 115 3.90 5.58 -3.46
C VAL A 115 3.81 6.38 -2.17
N TRP A 116 2.66 7.02 -1.95
CA TRP A 116 2.34 7.74 -0.72
C TRP A 116 1.04 7.23 -0.12
N PHE A 117 0.93 7.25 1.21
CA PHE A 117 -0.28 6.94 1.94
C PHE A 117 -0.81 8.16 2.67
N TYR A 118 -2.11 8.38 2.60
CA TYR A 118 -2.79 9.47 3.28
C TYR A 118 -4.00 8.93 4.05
N PRO A 119 -3.79 8.44 5.28
CA PRO A 119 -4.91 7.98 6.12
C PRO A 119 -5.78 9.15 6.54
N ALA A 120 -7.08 8.91 6.70
CA ALA A 120 -8.00 9.93 7.17
C ALA A 120 -7.70 10.31 8.61
N ASP A 121 -7.30 9.33 9.43
CA ASP A 121 -6.93 9.55 10.84
C ASP A 121 -5.52 9.02 11.08
N LEU A 122 -4.55 9.91 10.90
CA LEU A 122 -3.14 9.57 11.10
C LEU A 122 -2.85 9.16 12.56
N TYR A 123 -3.52 9.80 13.52
CA TYR A 123 -3.29 9.46 14.94
C TYR A 123 -3.71 8.02 15.23
N ALA A 124 -4.87 7.60 14.73
CA ALA A 124 -5.36 6.24 14.92
C ALA A 124 -4.46 5.23 14.21
N THR A 125 -4.02 5.53 12.99
CA THR A 125 -3.12 4.68 12.22
C THR A 125 -1.77 4.51 12.94
N ASP A 126 -1.21 5.62 13.43
CA ASP A 126 0.06 5.61 14.15
C ASP A 126 -0.04 4.80 15.46
N GLU A 127 -1.12 5.00 16.21
CA GLU A 127 -1.38 4.24 17.44
C GLU A 127 -1.49 2.74 17.15
N PHE A 128 -2.19 2.37 16.09
CA PHE A 128 -2.36 0.96 15.72
C PHE A 128 -1.02 0.27 15.48
N TRP A 129 -0.12 0.92 14.75
CA TRP A 129 1.18 0.36 14.36
C TRP A 129 2.30 0.59 15.37
N SER A 130 1.99 1.26 16.46
CA SER A 130 2.98 1.51 17.54
C SER A 130 3.32 0.29 18.35
#